data_d26216ffeb7cbd9cd2fd91fc0abe5f85
#
_entry.id   d26216ffeb7cbd9cd2fd91fc0abe5f85
#
_cell.length_a   1.000
_cell.length_b   1.000
_cell.length_c   1.000
_cell.angle_alpha   90.00
_cell.angle_beta   90.00
_cell.angle_gamma   90.00
#
_symmetry.space_group_name_H-M   'P 1'
#
loop_
_entity.id
_entity.type
_entity.pdbx_description
1 polymer ?
#
loop_
_entity_poly.entity_id
_entity_poly.type
_entity_poly.pdbx_seq_one_letter_code
_entity_poly.pdbx_strand_id
1 'polypeptide(L)'
;MDQFFNRQTVSRLRGLATGNEGRLNWILVALLGGIALLVGSLLAFLTPVGGVAVIIAGLGALLMLRDVRWGLLALIAVSCLLPFASLPFKIGFTPTFLDLVFAALYAVWAMRLITRTQDDLILTPLGLPVLVFCLLAVFCFLLGLGHSRPTPNDLRTFAEVLMGIAIFFLAINNVRDETLLRQLTAALILAGVAEALVGIVFYFLPQFWTVRLLNPLGRLGYPVGLGALRYINDDPNRPMRAIGTNIDPNILGALLVIIVGLAGIQLFAKRPVLPRAWLILSLAVMGVCQFLTYSRGSMFGVVAALGIMALLRYRRLFWVLVIAGVLLLALPQTQAYISHFIQGIEIADRSTQMRMGEYKDAFKLIERYPWIGVGFVGTPDIDLYLGVASIYFTLASQMGLLGLGSFVLVMIVFFFYVWQSWRALPRNAALEPILLGYATAVLGSLLSGFLDHTLFTYPHATALFWLSLGLGAAAARLGRRAVSTLPEAL
;
A
#
# COMPACT_ATOMS: atom_id res chain seq x y z
N MET A 1 -46.39 24.19 -11.67
CA MET A 1 -45.05 24.11 -12.23
C MET A 1 -44.30 25.45 -12.30
N ASP A 2 -44.89 26.56 -11.71
CA ASP A 2 -44.36 27.94 -11.85
C ASP A 2 -43.64 28.51 -10.62
N GLN A 3 -43.29 27.69 -9.64
CA GLN A 3 -42.61 28.18 -8.42
C GLN A 3 -41.11 27.86 -8.33
N PHE A 4 -40.52 27.26 -9.37
CA PHE A 4 -39.10 26.88 -9.34
C PHE A 4 -38.10 27.85 -9.99
N PHE A 5 -38.57 28.90 -10.67
CA PHE A 5 -37.73 29.95 -11.23
C PHE A 5 -37.95 31.29 -10.54
N ASN A 6 -37.34 31.47 -9.37
CA ASN A 6 -37.30 32.72 -8.67
C ASN A 6 -36.50 33.74 -9.51
N ARG A 7 -37.09 34.98 -9.71
CA ARG A 7 -36.47 36.11 -10.46
C ARG A 7 -35.02 36.42 -9.99
N GLN A 8 -34.69 36.14 -8.75
CA GLN A 8 -33.33 36.27 -8.22
C GLN A 8 -32.32 35.26 -8.82
N THR A 9 -32.76 34.07 -9.17
CA THR A 9 -31.88 33.05 -9.80
C THR A 9 -31.60 33.46 -11.26
N VAL A 10 -32.60 33.99 -11.96
CA VAL A 10 -32.45 34.46 -13.35
C VAL A 10 -31.62 35.75 -13.43
N SER A 11 -31.72 36.66 -12.44
CA SER A 11 -30.88 37.88 -12.39
C SER A 11 -29.41 37.55 -12.02
N ARG A 12 -29.17 36.57 -11.16
CA ARG A 12 -27.80 36.05 -10.91
C ARG A 12 -27.21 35.39 -12.13
N LEU A 13 -27.97 34.59 -12.88
CA LEU A 13 -27.49 33.99 -14.13
C LEU A 13 -27.24 35.03 -15.23
N ARG A 14 -28.00 36.14 -15.28
CA ARG A 14 -27.73 37.28 -16.18
C ARG A 14 -26.51 38.08 -15.76
N GLY A 15 -26.28 38.31 -14.48
CA GLY A 15 -25.08 39.01 -13.97
C GLY A 15 -23.77 38.22 -14.23
N LEU A 16 -23.84 36.91 -14.33
CA LEU A 16 -22.69 36.04 -14.67
C LEU A 16 -22.30 36.05 -16.16
N ALA A 17 -23.17 36.67 -17.03
CA ALA A 17 -22.95 36.70 -18.47
C ALA A 17 -22.29 37.98 -19.00
N THR A 18 -22.11 39.03 -18.18
CA THR A 18 -21.65 40.35 -18.62
C THR A 18 -20.43 40.85 -17.85
N GLY A 19 -19.28 40.24 -18.06
CA GLY A 19 -18.00 40.69 -17.51
C GLY A 19 -16.88 39.71 -17.77
N ASN A 20 -15.65 40.05 -17.38
CA ASN A 20 -14.50 39.15 -17.48
C ASN A 20 -14.73 37.77 -16.78
N GLU A 21 -15.63 37.73 -15.78
CA GLU A 21 -16.12 36.50 -15.16
C GLU A 21 -16.98 35.65 -16.11
N GLY A 22 -17.70 36.30 -17.05
CA GLY A 22 -18.53 35.63 -18.06
C GLY A 22 -17.69 34.75 -19.02
N ARG A 23 -16.49 35.20 -19.42
CA ARG A 23 -15.59 34.40 -20.26
C ARG A 23 -15.05 33.17 -19.53
N LEU A 24 -14.70 33.30 -18.26
CA LEU A 24 -14.23 32.18 -17.43
C LEU A 24 -15.35 31.14 -17.22
N ASN A 25 -16.59 31.61 -17.04
CA ASN A 25 -17.76 30.74 -16.91
C ASN A 25 -18.11 30.01 -18.20
N TRP A 26 -17.99 30.66 -19.38
CA TRP A 26 -18.19 29.99 -20.68
C TRP A 26 -17.11 28.96 -20.98
N ILE A 27 -15.88 29.21 -20.59
CA ILE A 27 -14.78 28.22 -20.69
C ILE A 27 -15.05 27.03 -19.77
N LEU A 28 -15.51 27.25 -18.54
CA LEU A 28 -15.92 26.20 -17.61
C LEU A 28 -17.13 25.40 -18.14
N VAL A 29 -18.15 26.05 -18.68
CA VAL A 29 -19.31 25.39 -19.29
C VAL A 29 -18.91 24.60 -20.53
N ALA A 30 -18.03 25.13 -21.39
CA ALA A 30 -17.51 24.41 -22.55
C ALA A 30 -16.63 23.22 -22.15
N LEU A 31 -15.81 23.36 -21.11
CA LEU A 31 -14.99 22.28 -20.54
C LEU A 31 -15.88 21.20 -19.92
N LEU A 32 -16.87 21.58 -19.12
CA LEU A 32 -17.83 20.65 -18.52
C LEU A 32 -18.70 19.97 -19.59
N GLY A 33 -19.13 20.71 -20.61
CA GLY A 33 -19.86 20.17 -21.77
C GLY A 33 -19.00 19.23 -22.60
N GLY A 34 -17.75 19.56 -22.83
CA GLY A 34 -16.77 18.69 -23.51
C GLY A 34 -16.48 17.42 -22.74
N ILE A 35 -16.30 17.51 -21.42
CA ILE A 35 -16.15 16.36 -20.53
C ILE A 35 -17.43 15.51 -20.53
N ALA A 36 -18.60 16.10 -20.45
CA ALA A 36 -19.88 15.40 -20.49
C ALA A 36 -20.10 14.68 -21.82
N LEU A 37 -19.73 15.29 -22.96
CA LEU A 37 -19.77 14.69 -24.28
C LEU A 37 -18.74 13.54 -24.42
N LEU A 38 -17.52 13.71 -23.91
CA LEU A 38 -16.50 12.68 -23.84
C LEU A 38 -16.96 11.49 -22.99
N VAL A 39 -17.49 11.75 -21.81
CA VAL A 39 -18.04 10.73 -20.92
C VAL A 39 -19.27 10.08 -21.54
N GLY A 40 -20.17 10.83 -22.16
CA GLY A 40 -21.36 10.32 -22.84
C GLY A 40 -21.01 9.43 -24.05
N SER A 41 -20.03 9.83 -24.87
CA SER A 41 -19.55 8.99 -25.98
C SER A 41 -18.80 7.75 -25.48
N LEU A 42 -18.00 7.86 -24.42
CA LEU A 42 -17.36 6.72 -23.77
C LEU A 42 -18.40 5.75 -23.21
N LEU A 43 -19.46 6.27 -22.57
CA LEU A 43 -20.58 5.47 -22.05
C LEU A 43 -21.36 4.75 -23.15
N ALA A 44 -21.50 5.34 -24.35
CA ALA A 44 -22.16 4.74 -25.48
C ALA A 44 -21.39 3.53 -26.07
N PHE A 45 -20.06 3.50 -25.92
CA PHE A 45 -19.18 2.41 -26.36
C PHE A 45 -18.90 1.36 -25.26
N LEU A 46 -19.24 1.67 -23.99
CA LEU A 46 -18.97 0.78 -22.86
C LEU A 46 -20.19 -0.14 -22.60
N THR A 47 -19.87 -1.35 -22.13
CA THR A 47 -20.89 -2.23 -21.54
C THR A 47 -21.59 -1.52 -20.36
N PRO A 48 -22.81 -1.90 -19.96
CA PRO A 48 -23.49 -1.30 -18.80
C PRO A 48 -22.65 -1.28 -17.53
N VAL A 49 -21.81 -2.31 -17.34
CA VAL A 49 -20.85 -2.39 -16.21
C VAL A 49 -19.76 -1.32 -16.32
N GLY A 50 -19.24 -1.08 -17.53
CA GLY A 50 -18.25 -0.02 -17.77
C GLY A 50 -18.83 1.37 -17.55
N GLY A 51 -20.09 1.59 -17.94
CA GLY A 51 -20.81 2.84 -17.68
C GLY A 51 -20.94 3.15 -16.19
N VAL A 52 -21.35 2.16 -15.40
CA VAL A 52 -21.43 2.29 -13.92
C VAL A 52 -20.05 2.56 -13.32
N ALA A 53 -19.00 1.88 -13.79
CA ALA A 53 -17.64 2.09 -13.30
C ALA A 53 -17.16 3.54 -13.56
N VAL A 54 -17.43 4.10 -14.75
CA VAL A 54 -17.08 5.51 -15.09
C VAL A 54 -17.84 6.50 -14.21
N ILE A 55 -19.12 6.25 -13.92
CA ILE A 55 -19.91 7.10 -13.02
C ILE A 55 -19.34 7.07 -11.61
N ILE A 56 -19.04 5.90 -11.08
CA ILE A 56 -18.44 5.74 -9.74
C ILE A 56 -17.07 6.43 -9.69
N ALA A 57 -16.23 6.26 -10.71
CA ALA A 57 -14.94 6.94 -10.81
C ALA A 57 -15.07 8.46 -10.87
N GLY A 58 -16.03 8.97 -11.65
CA GLY A 58 -16.34 10.40 -11.75
C GLY A 58 -16.84 11.00 -10.43
N LEU A 59 -17.75 10.33 -9.74
CA LEU A 59 -18.22 10.72 -8.42
C LEU A 59 -17.08 10.67 -7.38
N GLY A 60 -16.24 9.62 -7.44
CA GLY A 60 -15.05 9.51 -6.61
C GLY A 60 -14.08 10.68 -6.85
N ALA A 61 -13.80 11.02 -8.10
CA ALA A 61 -12.95 12.17 -8.45
C ALA A 61 -13.53 13.50 -7.93
N LEU A 62 -14.85 13.72 -8.06
CA LEU A 62 -15.53 14.91 -7.51
C LEU A 62 -15.40 14.99 -5.98
N LEU A 63 -15.53 13.88 -5.27
CA LEU A 63 -15.32 13.83 -3.83
C LEU A 63 -13.85 14.13 -3.48
N MET A 64 -12.89 13.62 -4.24
CA MET A 64 -11.46 13.90 -4.06
C MET A 64 -11.12 15.37 -4.31
N LEU A 65 -11.79 16.03 -5.28
CA LEU A 65 -11.65 17.48 -5.52
C LEU A 65 -12.09 18.30 -4.31
N ARG A 66 -13.13 17.86 -3.61
CA ARG A 66 -13.58 18.52 -2.37
C ARG A 66 -12.59 18.33 -1.24
N ASP A 67 -12.11 17.10 -1.05
CA ASP A 67 -11.23 16.74 0.06
C ASP A 67 -10.34 15.55 -0.32
N VAL A 68 -9.01 15.75 -0.31
CA VAL A 68 -7.99 14.71 -0.59
C VAL A 68 -8.13 13.49 0.35
N ARG A 69 -8.77 13.66 1.49
CA ARG A 69 -9.12 12.57 2.41
C ARG A 69 -9.77 11.40 1.70
N TRP A 70 -10.75 11.67 0.83
CA TRP A 70 -11.44 10.63 0.07
C TRP A 70 -10.53 9.86 -0.87
N GLY A 71 -9.55 10.55 -1.45
CA GLY A 71 -8.54 9.91 -2.29
C GLY A 71 -7.60 8.98 -1.51
N LEU A 72 -7.16 9.40 -0.32
CA LEU A 72 -6.36 8.54 0.56
C LEU A 72 -7.14 7.34 1.07
N LEU A 73 -8.43 7.52 1.41
CA LEU A 73 -9.32 6.41 1.77
C LEU A 73 -9.55 5.45 0.61
N ALA A 74 -9.75 5.98 -0.62
CA ALA A 74 -9.88 5.17 -1.82
C ALA A 74 -8.59 4.39 -2.12
N LEU A 75 -7.42 5.01 -1.94
CA LEU A 75 -6.12 4.34 -2.07
C LEU A 75 -6.03 3.14 -1.11
N ILE A 76 -6.37 3.34 0.16
CA ILE A 76 -6.38 2.26 1.16
C ILE A 76 -7.36 1.15 0.75
N ALA A 77 -8.59 1.51 0.38
CA ALA A 77 -9.62 0.55 0.01
C ALA A 77 -9.23 -0.27 -1.23
N VAL A 78 -8.77 0.40 -2.29
CA VAL A 78 -8.35 -0.28 -3.54
C VAL A 78 -7.13 -1.14 -3.29
N SER A 79 -6.11 -0.61 -2.60
CA SER A 79 -4.87 -1.37 -2.35
C SER A 79 -5.08 -2.59 -1.45
N CYS A 80 -6.04 -2.54 -0.52
CA CYS A 80 -6.32 -3.67 0.38
C CYS A 80 -7.34 -4.66 -0.20
N LEU A 81 -8.41 -4.17 -0.87
CA LEU A 81 -9.59 -4.99 -1.19
C LEU A 81 -9.75 -5.29 -2.68
N LEU A 82 -9.12 -4.50 -3.56
CA LEU A 82 -9.24 -4.63 -5.02
C LEU A 82 -7.89 -4.43 -5.74
N PRO A 83 -6.79 -5.05 -5.25
CA PRO A 83 -5.43 -4.73 -5.71
C PRO A 83 -5.18 -5.04 -7.19
N PHE A 84 -5.87 -6.02 -7.76
CA PHE A 84 -5.73 -6.43 -9.16
C PHE A 84 -6.90 -6.01 -10.04
N ALA A 85 -7.89 -5.29 -9.48
CA ALA A 85 -9.04 -4.87 -10.25
C ALA A 85 -8.63 -3.94 -11.40
N SER A 86 -8.97 -4.33 -12.62
CA SER A 86 -8.67 -3.63 -13.85
C SER A 86 -9.93 -3.25 -14.61
N LEU A 87 -9.80 -2.24 -15.47
CA LEU A 87 -10.90 -1.80 -16.33
C LEU A 87 -11.07 -2.77 -17.51
N PRO A 88 -12.29 -2.93 -18.04
CA PRO A 88 -12.60 -3.90 -19.09
C PRO A 88 -12.19 -3.43 -20.51
N PHE A 89 -11.20 -2.54 -20.62
CA PHE A 89 -10.70 -2.06 -21.91
C PHE A 89 -9.18 -1.88 -21.88
N LYS A 90 -8.56 -1.87 -23.06
CA LYS A 90 -7.11 -1.71 -23.24
C LYS A 90 -6.81 -0.41 -24.00
N ILE A 91 -5.83 0.35 -23.50
CA ILE A 91 -5.26 1.55 -24.14
C ILE A 91 -3.74 1.35 -24.34
N GLY A 92 -3.37 0.27 -25.06
CA GLY A 92 -1.97 -0.22 -25.08
C GLY A 92 -1.64 -1.12 -23.88
N PHE A 93 -2.14 -0.80 -22.70
CA PHE A 93 -2.15 -1.61 -21.48
C PHE A 93 -3.59 -1.65 -20.89
N THR A 94 -3.82 -2.51 -19.90
CA THR A 94 -5.11 -2.57 -19.18
C THR A 94 -5.01 -1.73 -17.90
N PRO A 95 -5.71 -0.58 -17.80
CA PRO A 95 -5.66 0.25 -16.61
C PRO A 95 -6.29 -0.45 -15.40
N THR A 96 -5.69 -0.28 -14.22
CA THR A 96 -6.21 -0.78 -12.94
C THR A 96 -7.00 0.31 -12.19
N PHE A 97 -7.77 -0.09 -11.17
CA PHE A 97 -8.40 0.86 -10.28
C PHE A 97 -7.35 1.66 -9.49
N LEU A 98 -6.20 1.05 -9.22
CA LEU A 98 -5.08 1.73 -8.58
C LEU A 98 -4.52 2.85 -9.46
N ASP A 99 -4.39 2.63 -10.79
CA ASP A 99 -3.99 3.66 -11.75
C ASP A 99 -4.93 4.88 -11.68
N LEU A 100 -6.25 4.63 -11.64
CA LEU A 100 -7.24 5.70 -11.53
C LEU A 100 -7.12 6.48 -10.23
N VAL A 101 -6.93 5.79 -9.12
CA VAL A 101 -6.77 6.42 -7.80
C VAL A 101 -5.49 7.26 -7.77
N PHE A 102 -4.38 6.75 -8.29
CA PHE A 102 -3.14 7.50 -8.41
C PHE A 102 -3.32 8.74 -9.29
N ALA A 103 -3.86 8.57 -10.49
CA ALA A 103 -4.09 9.68 -11.42
C ALA A 103 -4.97 10.78 -10.77
N ALA A 104 -6.07 10.39 -10.12
CA ALA A 104 -6.96 11.34 -9.45
C ALA A 104 -6.27 12.05 -8.27
N LEU A 105 -5.57 11.30 -7.40
CA LEU A 105 -4.86 11.87 -6.25
C LEU A 105 -3.79 12.87 -6.67
N TYR A 106 -2.93 12.49 -7.63
CA TYR A 106 -1.85 13.36 -8.10
C TYR A 106 -2.39 14.56 -8.88
N ALA A 107 -3.44 14.39 -9.69
CA ALA A 107 -4.08 15.50 -10.41
C ALA A 107 -4.70 16.50 -9.43
N VAL A 108 -5.43 16.04 -8.41
CA VAL A 108 -6.02 16.90 -7.39
C VAL A 108 -4.93 17.62 -6.58
N TRP A 109 -3.86 16.91 -6.19
CA TRP A 109 -2.75 17.53 -5.47
C TRP A 109 -2.03 18.58 -6.32
N ALA A 110 -1.70 18.25 -7.58
CA ALA A 110 -1.11 19.20 -8.51
C ALA A 110 -2.00 20.43 -8.73
N MET A 111 -3.32 20.23 -8.89
CA MET A 111 -4.27 21.33 -9.04
C MET A 111 -4.28 22.25 -7.81
N ARG A 112 -4.24 21.69 -6.59
CA ARG A 112 -4.17 22.48 -5.35
C ARG A 112 -2.88 23.28 -5.23
N LEU A 113 -1.75 22.77 -5.73
CA LEU A 113 -0.50 23.50 -5.79
C LEU A 113 -0.54 24.63 -6.82
N ILE A 114 -1.09 24.38 -8.02
CA ILE A 114 -1.22 25.38 -9.09
C ILE A 114 -2.18 26.50 -8.69
N THR A 115 -3.33 26.16 -8.07
CA THR A 115 -4.32 27.14 -7.63
C THR A 115 -3.95 27.82 -6.33
N ARG A 116 -2.79 27.51 -5.75
CA ARG A 116 -2.30 28.05 -4.46
C ARG A 116 -3.31 27.88 -3.31
N THR A 117 -4.20 26.89 -3.41
CA THR A 117 -5.06 26.52 -2.28
C THR A 117 -4.28 25.72 -1.22
N GLN A 118 -3.05 25.31 -1.56
CA GLN A 118 -2.06 24.75 -0.67
C GLN A 118 -0.75 25.53 -0.86
N ASP A 119 -0.56 26.57 -0.04
CA ASP A 119 0.57 27.50 -0.21
C ASP A 119 1.92 26.94 0.21
N ASP A 120 1.94 25.99 1.18
CA ASP A 120 3.17 25.44 1.74
C ASP A 120 3.37 23.96 1.45
N LEU A 121 4.49 23.63 0.82
CA LEU A 121 5.03 22.28 0.80
C LEU A 121 5.69 21.96 2.13
N ILE A 122 5.23 20.89 2.75
CA ILE A 122 5.80 20.44 4.02
C ILE A 122 7.08 19.66 3.75
N LEU A 123 8.19 20.24 4.17
CA LEU A 123 9.49 19.60 4.14
C LEU A 123 9.72 18.81 5.44
N THR A 124 10.18 17.59 5.31
CA THR A 124 10.61 16.75 6.43
C THR A 124 12.02 16.25 6.15
N PRO A 125 12.77 15.81 7.17
CA PRO A 125 14.11 15.25 6.96
C PRO A 125 14.14 14.07 5.96
N LEU A 126 13.02 13.39 5.79
CA LEU A 126 12.88 12.28 4.84
C LEU A 126 12.68 12.75 3.39
N GLY A 127 12.21 13.98 3.17
CA GLY A 127 11.82 14.45 1.84
C GLY A 127 12.96 14.33 0.82
N LEU A 128 14.15 14.81 1.17
CA LEU A 128 15.32 14.73 0.29
C LEU A 128 15.78 13.27 0.04
N PRO A 129 15.98 12.41 1.04
CA PRO A 129 16.32 11.01 0.80
C PRO A 129 15.32 10.26 -0.07
N VAL A 130 14.02 10.46 0.14
CA VAL A 130 12.97 9.82 -0.70
C VAL A 130 13.02 10.36 -2.13
N LEU A 131 13.22 11.66 -2.31
CA LEU A 131 13.36 12.25 -3.65
C LEU A 131 14.58 11.70 -4.40
N VAL A 132 15.73 11.60 -3.72
CA VAL A 132 16.95 11.00 -4.27
C VAL A 132 16.70 9.55 -4.68
N PHE A 133 16.01 8.77 -3.85
CA PHE A 133 15.65 7.39 -4.18
C PHE A 133 14.74 7.31 -5.42
N CYS A 134 13.72 8.19 -5.54
CA CYS A 134 12.87 8.28 -6.73
C CYS A 134 13.67 8.64 -7.99
N LEU A 135 14.53 9.65 -7.91
CA LEU A 135 15.35 10.09 -9.05
C LEU A 135 16.33 9.00 -9.48
N LEU A 136 16.93 8.30 -8.52
CA LEU A 136 17.82 7.18 -8.81
C LEU A 136 17.05 6.00 -9.44
N ALA A 137 15.82 5.72 -9.02
CA ALA A 137 14.96 4.70 -9.65
C ALA A 137 14.67 5.05 -11.12
N VAL A 138 14.34 6.33 -11.40
CA VAL A 138 14.14 6.82 -12.77
C VAL A 138 15.44 6.71 -13.60
N PHE A 139 16.56 7.09 -13.01
CA PHE A 139 17.86 7.01 -13.67
C PHE A 139 18.23 5.55 -14.02
N CYS A 140 18.09 4.62 -13.08
CA CYS A 140 18.34 3.20 -13.32
C CYS A 140 17.37 2.60 -14.36
N PHE A 141 16.09 3.03 -14.35
CA PHE A 141 15.15 2.65 -15.38
C PHE A 141 15.59 3.09 -16.78
N LEU A 142 15.98 4.36 -16.93
CA LEU A 142 16.44 4.90 -18.20
C LEU A 142 17.70 4.19 -18.73
N LEU A 143 18.66 3.89 -17.85
CA LEU A 143 19.86 3.13 -18.22
C LEU A 143 19.51 1.68 -18.61
N GLY A 144 18.54 1.05 -17.94
CA GLY A 144 18.06 -0.29 -18.27
C GLY A 144 17.44 -0.41 -19.67
N LEU A 145 16.95 0.70 -20.26
CA LEU A 145 16.45 0.73 -21.65
C LEU A 145 17.53 0.41 -22.69
N GLY A 146 18.80 0.55 -22.32
CA GLY A 146 19.92 0.12 -23.16
C GLY A 146 20.06 -1.40 -23.30
N HIS A 147 19.47 -2.16 -22.36
CA HIS A 147 19.56 -3.62 -22.33
C HIS A 147 18.30 -4.32 -22.87
N SER A 148 17.14 -3.73 -22.61
CA SER A 148 15.85 -4.33 -22.99
C SER A 148 14.86 -3.24 -23.40
N ARG A 149 14.02 -3.55 -24.44
CA ARG A 149 12.94 -2.66 -24.86
C ARG A 149 11.71 -2.88 -23.96
N PRO A 150 11.20 -1.84 -23.26
CA PRO A 150 10.06 -1.98 -22.39
C PRO A 150 8.79 -2.22 -23.20
N THR A 151 7.94 -3.09 -22.70
CA THR A 151 6.56 -3.19 -23.14
C THR A 151 5.72 -2.04 -22.53
N PRO A 152 4.55 -1.70 -23.10
CA PRO A 152 3.65 -0.74 -22.45
C PRO A 152 3.26 -1.12 -21.01
N ASN A 153 3.23 -2.41 -20.70
CA ASN A 153 2.95 -2.89 -19.36
C ASN A 153 4.12 -2.66 -18.39
N ASP A 154 5.36 -2.81 -18.85
CA ASP A 154 6.55 -2.53 -18.02
C ASP A 154 6.63 -1.05 -17.68
N LEU A 155 6.37 -0.16 -18.65
CA LEU A 155 6.29 1.28 -18.44
C LEU A 155 5.22 1.64 -17.41
N ARG A 156 4.03 1.05 -17.53
CA ARG A 156 2.94 1.25 -16.59
C ARG A 156 3.33 0.77 -15.18
N THR A 157 3.83 -0.47 -15.05
CA THR A 157 4.20 -1.04 -13.76
C THR A 157 5.30 -0.20 -13.08
N PHE A 158 6.30 0.25 -13.83
CA PHE A 158 7.32 1.15 -13.30
C PHE A 158 6.71 2.49 -12.83
N ALA A 159 5.82 3.08 -13.62
CA ALA A 159 5.12 4.32 -13.25
C ALA A 159 4.27 4.13 -11.97
N GLU A 160 3.56 3.00 -11.84
CA GLU A 160 2.80 2.66 -10.62
C GLU A 160 3.71 2.52 -9.40
N VAL A 161 4.87 1.85 -9.53
CA VAL A 161 5.86 1.74 -8.45
C VAL A 161 6.37 3.13 -8.05
N LEU A 162 6.73 3.96 -9.02
CA LEU A 162 7.22 5.33 -8.77
C LEU A 162 6.16 6.20 -8.11
N MET A 163 4.90 6.14 -8.59
CA MET A 163 3.77 6.80 -7.95
C MET A 163 3.53 6.24 -6.54
N GLY A 164 3.64 4.92 -6.35
CA GLY A 164 3.55 4.29 -5.04
C GLY A 164 4.58 4.86 -4.04
N ILE A 165 5.83 5.04 -4.48
CA ILE A 165 6.88 5.67 -3.65
C ILE A 165 6.54 7.14 -3.37
N ALA A 166 6.13 7.88 -4.37
CA ALA A 166 5.80 9.31 -4.27
C ALA A 166 4.55 9.59 -3.40
N ILE A 167 3.73 8.58 -3.06
CA ILE A 167 2.62 8.68 -2.09
C ILE A 167 3.10 9.20 -0.73
N PHE A 168 4.35 8.96 -0.38
CA PHE A 168 5.00 9.54 0.78
C PHE A 168 4.84 11.08 0.82
N PHE A 169 5.13 11.77 -0.29
CA PHE A 169 5.00 13.23 -0.37
C PHE A 169 3.55 13.68 -0.26
N LEU A 170 2.64 12.94 -0.90
CA LEU A 170 1.22 13.23 -0.86
C LEU A 170 0.68 13.07 0.58
N ALA A 171 1.05 12.00 1.29
CA ALA A 171 0.66 11.76 2.68
C ALA A 171 1.14 12.88 3.61
N ILE A 172 2.44 13.25 3.55
CA ILE A 172 3.00 14.30 4.40
C ILE A 172 2.35 15.65 4.17
N ASN A 173 2.06 16.00 2.92
CA ASN A 173 1.56 17.32 2.57
C ASN A 173 0.07 17.48 2.86
N ASN A 174 -0.70 16.40 2.85
CA ASN A 174 -2.15 16.46 3.03
C ASN A 174 -2.62 16.06 4.44
N VAL A 175 -1.87 15.24 5.18
CA VAL A 175 -2.23 14.85 6.56
C VAL A 175 -1.70 15.92 7.52
N ARG A 176 -2.51 16.96 7.78
CA ARG A 176 -2.11 18.14 8.54
C ARG A 176 -2.59 18.15 9.97
N ASP A 177 -3.51 17.28 10.34
CA ASP A 177 -4.13 17.18 11.66
C ASP A 177 -4.19 15.75 12.19
N GLU A 178 -4.36 15.63 13.50
CA GLU A 178 -4.48 14.34 14.19
C GLU A 178 -5.75 13.59 13.78
N THR A 179 -6.84 14.30 13.49
CA THR A 179 -8.14 13.69 13.19
C THR A 179 -8.04 12.87 11.90
N LEU A 180 -7.51 13.46 10.82
CA LEU A 180 -7.31 12.77 9.55
C LEU A 180 -6.33 11.59 9.71
N LEU A 181 -5.22 11.79 10.45
CA LEU A 181 -4.27 10.72 10.72
C LEU A 181 -4.93 9.53 11.42
N ARG A 182 -5.78 9.79 12.42
CA ARG A 182 -6.53 8.74 13.14
C ARG A 182 -7.55 8.05 12.23
N GLN A 183 -8.24 8.80 11.37
CA GLN A 183 -9.20 8.25 10.41
C GLN A 183 -8.52 7.30 9.41
N LEU A 184 -7.38 7.70 8.84
CA LEU A 184 -6.61 6.86 7.91
C LEU A 184 -6.04 5.62 8.61
N THR A 185 -5.58 5.76 9.85
CA THR A 185 -5.13 4.64 10.67
C THR A 185 -6.27 3.64 10.94
N ALA A 186 -7.46 4.13 11.29
CA ALA A 186 -8.64 3.29 11.48
C ALA A 186 -9.07 2.62 10.17
N ALA A 187 -9.05 3.36 9.05
CA ALA A 187 -9.39 2.82 7.73
C ALA A 187 -8.45 1.69 7.30
N LEU A 188 -7.13 1.82 7.55
CA LEU A 188 -6.16 0.74 7.29
C LEU A 188 -6.49 -0.51 8.10
N ILE A 189 -6.79 -0.37 9.39
CA ILE A 189 -7.14 -1.52 10.24
C ILE A 189 -8.43 -2.18 9.75
N LEU A 190 -9.46 -1.40 9.44
CA LEU A 190 -10.75 -1.93 8.96
C LEU A 190 -10.62 -2.60 7.60
N ALA A 191 -9.86 -2.02 6.67
CA ALA A 191 -9.59 -2.63 5.37
C ALA A 191 -8.81 -3.96 5.51
N GLY A 192 -7.83 -4.03 6.41
CA GLY A 192 -7.10 -5.26 6.72
C GLY A 192 -7.99 -6.34 7.32
N VAL A 193 -8.92 -5.98 8.22
CA VAL A 193 -9.91 -6.92 8.76
C VAL A 193 -10.83 -7.44 7.66
N ALA A 194 -11.33 -6.56 6.79
CA ALA A 194 -12.21 -6.96 5.69
C ALA A 194 -11.49 -7.94 4.75
N GLU A 195 -10.25 -7.64 4.36
CA GLU A 195 -9.43 -8.53 3.53
C GLU A 195 -9.11 -9.85 4.22
N ALA A 196 -8.78 -9.81 5.52
CA ALA A 196 -8.54 -11.02 6.31
C ALA A 196 -9.79 -11.91 6.41
N LEU A 197 -10.97 -11.32 6.55
CA LEU A 197 -12.23 -12.07 6.54
C LEU A 197 -12.46 -12.75 5.19
N VAL A 198 -12.21 -12.06 4.08
CA VAL A 198 -12.29 -12.67 2.74
C VAL A 198 -11.31 -13.83 2.62
N GLY A 199 -10.06 -13.65 3.08
CA GLY A 199 -9.04 -14.70 3.07
C GLY A 199 -9.44 -15.93 3.90
N ILE A 200 -10.01 -15.73 5.10
CA ILE A 200 -10.50 -16.81 5.96
C ILE A 200 -11.70 -17.52 5.31
N VAL A 201 -12.65 -16.75 4.78
CA VAL A 201 -13.83 -17.32 4.11
C VAL A 201 -13.38 -18.18 2.92
N PHE A 202 -12.50 -17.71 2.06
CA PHE A 202 -12.01 -18.50 0.92
C PHE A 202 -11.23 -19.73 1.36
N TYR A 203 -10.51 -19.68 2.47
CA TYR A 203 -9.78 -20.83 3.01
C TYR A 203 -10.69 -21.96 3.47
N PHE A 204 -11.80 -21.66 4.19
CA PHE A 204 -12.70 -22.66 4.75
C PHE A 204 -13.81 -23.10 3.77
N LEU A 205 -14.07 -22.33 2.73
CA LEU A 205 -15.04 -22.73 1.72
C LEU A 205 -14.49 -23.90 0.88
N PRO A 206 -15.36 -24.84 0.47
CA PRO A 206 -14.99 -25.83 -0.55
C PRO A 206 -14.49 -25.15 -1.82
N GLN A 207 -13.46 -25.71 -2.46
CA GLN A 207 -12.80 -25.16 -3.66
C GLN A 207 -13.79 -24.71 -4.74
N PHE A 208 -14.85 -25.48 -4.96
CA PHE A 208 -15.92 -25.17 -5.91
C PHE A 208 -16.56 -23.80 -5.63
N TRP A 209 -16.89 -23.51 -4.37
CA TRP A 209 -17.51 -22.24 -3.99
C TRP A 209 -16.50 -21.08 -4.03
N THR A 210 -15.26 -21.31 -3.62
CA THR A 210 -14.19 -20.29 -3.73
C THR A 210 -13.99 -19.89 -5.18
N VAL A 211 -13.86 -20.83 -6.09
CA VAL A 211 -13.74 -20.55 -7.53
C VAL A 211 -14.99 -19.86 -8.07
N ARG A 212 -16.19 -20.29 -7.64
CA ARG A 212 -17.44 -19.68 -8.08
C ARG A 212 -17.57 -18.21 -7.62
N LEU A 213 -17.03 -17.86 -6.45
CA LEU A 213 -17.01 -16.48 -5.95
C LEU A 213 -15.91 -15.63 -6.62
N LEU A 214 -14.78 -16.24 -7.00
CA LEU A 214 -13.69 -15.56 -7.70
C LEU A 214 -13.98 -15.33 -9.18
N ASN A 215 -14.69 -16.24 -9.86
CA ASN A 215 -14.94 -16.16 -11.30
C ASN A 215 -15.61 -14.84 -11.76
N PRO A 216 -16.59 -14.24 -11.06
CA PRO A 216 -17.13 -12.94 -11.44
C PRO A 216 -16.08 -11.82 -11.44
N LEU A 217 -15.04 -11.91 -10.59
CA LEU A 217 -13.93 -10.97 -10.55
C LEU A 217 -13.03 -11.07 -11.78
N GLY A 218 -13.13 -12.14 -12.57
CA GLY A 218 -12.46 -12.27 -13.87
C GLY A 218 -12.81 -11.14 -14.85
N ARG A 219 -14.02 -10.54 -14.72
CA ARG A 219 -14.41 -9.35 -15.48
C ARG A 219 -13.60 -8.09 -15.08
N LEU A 220 -12.99 -8.13 -13.91
CA LEU A 220 -12.10 -7.10 -13.37
C LEU A 220 -10.62 -7.50 -13.50
N GLY A 221 -10.28 -8.48 -14.34
CA GLY A 221 -8.89 -8.89 -14.59
C GLY A 221 -8.31 -9.89 -13.58
N TYR A 222 -9.10 -10.37 -12.62
CA TYR A 222 -8.64 -11.38 -11.66
C TYR A 222 -8.46 -12.75 -12.34
N PRO A 223 -7.49 -13.58 -11.88
CA PRO A 223 -7.37 -14.95 -12.37
C PRO A 223 -8.63 -15.75 -12.00
N VAL A 224 -9.05 -16.62 -12.92
CA VAL A 224 -10.26 -17.42 -12.80
C VAL A 224 -9.93 -18.91 -12.75
N GLY A 225 -10.88 -19.71 -12.27
CA GLY A 225 -10.74 -21.15 -12.19
C GLY A 225 -9.79 -21.63 -11.08
N LEU A 226 -9.41 -22.91 -11.15
CA LEU A 226 -8.57 -23.55 -10.13
C LEU A 226 -7.16 -22.96 -10.05
N GLY A 227 -6.66 -22.33 -11.12
CA GLY A 227 -5.36 -21.66 -11.16
C GLY A 227 -5.27 -20.41 -10.25
N ALA A 228 -6.39 -19.90 -9.74
CA ALA A 228 -6.42 -18.83 -8.74
C ALA A 228 -6.11 -19.34 -7.33
N LEU A 229 -6.29 -20.64 -7.06
CA LEU A 229 -6.04 -21.21 -5.74
C LEU A 229 -4.55 -21.49 -5.54
N ARG A 230 -4.07 -21.29 -4.32
CA ARG A 230 -2.68 -21.53 -3.93
C ARG A 230 -2.60 -22.58 -2.84
N TYR A 231 -1.64 -23.47 -2.97
CA TYR A 231 -1.40 -24.59 -2.05
C TYR A 231 0.02 -24.52 -1.49
N ILE A 232 0.27 -25.22 -0.38
CA ILE A 232 1.63 -25.36 0.15
C ILE A 232 2.48 -26.12 -0.88
N ASN A 233 3.61 -25.57 -1.28
CA ASN A 233 4.54 -26.08 -2.30
C ASN A 233 3.90 -26.31 -3.70
N ASP A 234 2.84 -25.56 -4.00
CA ASP A 234 2.04 -25.67 -5.24
C ASP A 234 1.46 -27.10 -5.49
N ASP A 235 1.29 -27.88 -4.43
CA ASP A 235 0.74 -29.22 -4.46
C ASP A 235 -0.75 -29.22 -4.05
N PRO A 236 -1.69 -29.52 -4.96
CA PRO A 236 -3.13 -29.55 -4.65
C PRO A 236 -3.54 -30.57 -3.58
N ASN A 237 -2.69 -31.55 -3.27
CA ASN A 237 -2.92 -32.53 -2.21
C ASN A 237 -2.56 -31.98 -0.81
N ARG A 238 -1.90 -30.82 -0.75
CA ARG A 238 -1.57 -30.14 0.50
C ARG A 238 -2.61 -29.09 0.86
N PRO A 239 -2.62 -28.58 2.11
CA PRO A 239 -3.54 -27.54 2.52
C PRO A 239 -3.51 -26.33 1.59
N MET A 240 -4.71 -25.81 1.27
CA MET A 240 -4.84 -24.54 0.58
C MET A 240 -4.32 -23.41 1.48
N ARG A 241 -3.83 -22.35 0.89
CA ARG A 241 -3.36 -21.15 1.60
C ARG A 241 -4.40 -20.04 1.50
N ALA A 242 -4.55 -19.21 2.53
CA ALA A 242 -5.41 -18.04 2.48
C ALA A 242 -4.86 -17.01 1.47
N ILE A 243 -5.68 -16.61 0.50
CA ILE A 243 -5.29 -15.71 -0.59
C ILE A 243 -6.03 -14.38 -0.58
N GLY A 244 -7.27 -14.35 -0.08
CA GLY A 244 -8.14 -13.17 -0.15
C GLY A 244 -8.35 -12.68 -1.57
N THR A 245 -8.56 -11.38 -1.73
CA THR A 245 -8.59 -10.71 -3.04
C THR A 245 -7.19 -10.43 -3.59
N ASN A 246 -6.14 -10.64 -2.78
CA ASN A 246 -4.74 -10.52 -3.20
C ASN A 246 -4.25 -11.71 -4.05
N ILE A 247 -5.04 -12.81 -4.14
CA ILE A 247 -4.79 -14.02 -4.96
C ILE A 247 -3.45 -14.71 -4.67
N ASP A 248 -2.55 -14.04 -3.98
CA ASP A 248 -1.28 -14.61 -3.52
C ASP A 248 -1.18 -14.51 -1.99
N PRO A 249 -0.88 -15.62 -1.31
CA PRO A 249 -0.80 -15.65 0.16
C PRO A 249 0.38 -14.85 0.72
N ASN A 250 1.45 -14.64 -0.05
CA ASN A 250 2.58 -13.85 0.42
C ASN A 250 2.23 -12.36 0.35
N ILE A 251 1.50 -11.93 -0.70
CA ILE A 251 1.01 -10.55 -0.83
C ILE A 251 0.03 -10.24 0.31
N LEU A 252 -0.95 -11.14 0.56
CA LEU A 252 -1.88 -11.00 1.68
C LEU A 252 -1.13 -10.94 3.01
N GLY A 253 -0.14 -11.83 3.21
CA GLY A 253 0.71 -11.83 4.38
C GLY A 253 1.48 -10.52 4.56
N ALA A 254 2.08 -9.98 3.51
CA ALA A 254 2.83 -8.71 3.55
C ALA A 254 1.92 -7.51 3.88
N LEU A 255 0.69 -7.47 3.35
CA LEU A 255 -0.33 -6.49 3.72
C LEU A 255 -0.67 -6.59 5.21
N LEU A 256 -0.91 -7.79 5.70
CA LEU A 256 -1.24 -8.01 7.11
C LEU A 256 -0.07 -7.67 8.04
N VAL A 257 1.21 -7.82 7.63
CA VAL A 257 2.37 -7.35 8.41
C VAL A 257 2.24 -5.87 8.77
N ILE A 258 1.89 -5.04 7.80
CA ILE A 258 1.72 -3.59 8.00
C ILE A 258 0.60 -3.33 9.01
N ILE A 259 -0.56 -3.95 8.80
CA ILE A 259 -1.78 -3.62 9.52
C ILE A 259 -1.81 -4.24 10.93
N VAL A 260 -1.34 -5.49 11.08
CA VAL A 260 -1.22 -6.13 12.40
C VAL A 260 -0.19 -5.41 13.27
N GLY A 261 0.94 -4.98 12.69
CA GLY A 261 1.94 -4.16 13.39
C GLY A 261 1.33 -2.86 13.93
N LEU A 262 0.55 -2.18 13.09
CA LEU A 262 -0.14 -0.95 13.48
C LEU A 262 -1.22 -1.19 14.56
N ALA A 263 -2.10 -2.16 14.35
CA ALA A 263 -3.21 -2.49 15.26
C ALA A 263 -2.72 -3.01 16.62
N GLY A 264 -1.64 -3.81 16.63
CA GLY A 264 -1.07 -4.38 17.85
C GLY A 264 -0.59 -3.31 18.84
N ILE A 265 0.00 -2.24 18.34
CA ILE A 265 0.42 -1.11 19.18
C ILE A 265 -0.79 -0.28 19.65
N GLN A 266 -1.83 -0.11 18.82
CA GLN A 266 -3.05 0.61 19.20
C GLN A 266 -3.80 -0.03 20.37
N LEU A 267 -3.64 -1.33 20.62
CA LEU A 267 -4.23 -2.00 21.76
C LEU A 267 -3.78 -1.41 23.11
N PHE A 268 -2.55 -0.89 23.16
CA PHE A 268 -1.95 -0.31 24.36
C PHE A 268 -2.11 1.22 24.45
N ALA A 269 -2.80 1.82 23.48
CA ALA A 269 -3.07 3.26 23.47
C ALA A 269 -4.04 3.66 24.59
N LYS A 270 -3.82 4.83 25.22
CA LYS A 270 -4.80 5.44 26.14
C LYS A 270 -6.06 5.88 25.39
N ARG A 271 -5.90 6.43 24.18
CA ARG A 271 -6.96 6.84 23.26
C ARG A 271 -6.76 6.11 21.93
N PRO A 272 -7.16 4.84 21.84
CA PRO A 272 -6.99 4.07 20.61
C PRO A 272 -7.84 4.64 19.46
N VAL A 273 -7.45 4.35 18.21
CA VAL A 273 -8.18 4.80 17.02
C VAL A 273 -9.51 4.09 16.83
N LEU A 274 -9.66 2.88 17.38
CA LEU A 274 -10.88 2.08 17.43
C LEU A 274 -11.11 1.61 18.86
N PRO A 275 -12.34 1.29 19.28
CA PRO A 275 -12.62 0.68 20.59
C PRO A 275 -11.78 -0.58 20.83
N ARG A 276 -11.28 -0.77 22.03
CA ARG A 276 -10.39 -1.90 22.36
C ARG A 276 -10.96 -3.27 22.00
N ALA A 277 -12.25 -3.48 22.19
CA ALA A 277 -12.91 -4.73 21.81
C ALA A 277 -12.80 -4.99 20.30
N TRP A 278 -13.00 -3.95 19.48
CA TRP A 278 -12.81 -4.04 18.03
C TRP A 278 -11.35 -4.29 17.65
N LEU A 279 -10.38 -3.69 18.34
CA LEU A 279 -8.96 -3.95 18.10
C LEU A 279 -8.57 -5.38 18.43
N ILE A 280 -9.08 -5.94 19.53
CA ILE A 280 -8.86 -7.35 19.90
C ILE A 280 -9.45 -8.26 18.83
N LEU A 281 -10.69 -8.01 18.42
CA LEU A 281 -11.34 -8.78 17.36
C LEU A 281 -10.58 -8.67 16.04
N SER A 282 -10.16 -7.45 15.67
CA SER A 282 -9.36 -7.19 14.47
C SER A 282 -8.04 -7.98 14.46
N LEU A 283 -7.32 -7.96 15.59
CA LEU A 283 -6.07 -8.69 15.74
C LEU A 283 -6.29 -10.22 15.72
N ALA A 284 -7.37 -10.71 16.31
CA ALA A 284 -7.71 -12.13 16.27
C ALA A 284 -8.01 -12.58 14.82
N VAL A 285 -8.85 -11.84 14.09
CA VAL A 285 -9.20 -12.13 12.69
C VAL A 285 -7.97 -12.07 11.79
N MET A 286 -7.21 -10.96 11.86
CA MET A 286 -6.01 -10.79 11.04
C MET A 286 -4.90 -11.78 11.43
N GLY A 287 -4.76 -12.12 12.72
CA GLY A 287 -3.80 -13.11 13.20
C GLY A 287 -4.10 -14.52 12.70
N VAL A 288 -5.39 -14.93 12.73
CA VAL A 288 -5.83 -16.19 12.13
C VAL A 288 -5.56 -16.20 10.63
N CYS A 289 -5.95 -15.15 9.90
CA CYS A 289 -5.68 -15.05 8.47
C CYS A 289 -4.19 -15.12 8.17
N GLN A 290 -3.37 -14.37 8.91
CA GLN A 290 -1.91 -14.36 8.79
C GLN A 290 -1.32 -15.78 8.94
N PHE A 291 -1.81 -16.55 9.91
CA PHE A 291 -1.43 -17.95 10.10
C PHE A 291 -1.82 -18.80 8.89
N LEU A 292 -3.06 -18.64 8.39
CA LEU A 292 -3.59 -19.41 7.26
C LEU A 292 -2.95 -19.05 5.90
N THR A 293 -2.20 -17.96 5.81
CA THR A 293 -1.39 -17.66 4.60
C THR A 293 -0.23 -18.63 4.42
N TYR A 294 0.24 -19.30 5.47
CA TYR A 294 1.46 -20.10 5.48
C TYR A 294 2.68 -19.34 4.94
N SER A 295 2.69 -18.01 5.04
CA SER A 295 3.81 -17.17 4.61
C SER A 295 4.83 -17.02 5.75
N ARG A 296 5.95 -17.73 5.64
CA ARG A 296 7.03 -17.72 6.65
C ARG A 296 7.62 -16.32 6.84
N GLY A 297 7.87 -15.62 5.73
CA GLY A 297 8.46 -14.27 5.76
C GLY A 297 7.57 -13.26 6.46
N SER A 298 6.28 -13.26 6.16
CA SER A 298 5.34 -12.32 6.77
C SER A 298 5.08 -12.64 8.25
N MET A 299 5.00 -13.91 8.63
CA MET A 299 4.90 -14.32 10.04
C MET A 299 6.13 -13.87 10.83
N PHE A 300 7.34 -14.09 10.28
CA PHE A 300 8.57 -13.60 10.90
C PHE A 300 8.55 -12.08 11.05
N GLY A 301 8.14 -11.33 10.02
CA GLY A 301 8.04 -9.87 10.06
C GLY A 301 7.12 -9.36 11.18
N VAL A 302 5.91 -9.94 11.32
CA VAL A 302 4.96 -9.57 12.39
C VAL A 302 5.53 -9.87 13.77
N VAL A 303 5.98 -11.11 14.01
CA VAL A 303 6.42 -11.54 15.33
C VAL A 303 7.66 -10.77 15.76
N ALA A 304 8.64 -10.61 14.87
CA ALA A 304 9.87 -9.88 15.18
C ALA A 304 9.63 -8.41 15.44
N ALA A 305 8.82 -7.71 14.61
CA ALA A 305 8.55 -6.29 14.81
C ALA A 305 7.75 -6.02 16.09
N LEU A 306 6.69 -6.80 16.35
CA LEU A 306 5.93 -6.68 17.60
C LEU A 306 6.77 -7.08 18.81
N GLY A 307 7.64 -8.09 18.69
CA GLY A 307 8.59 -8.51 19.72
C GLY A 307 9.58 -7.41 20.07
N ILE A 308 10.17 -6.76 19.08
CA ILE A 308 11.08 -5.60 19.29
C ILE A 308 10.34 -4.47 20.01
N MET A 309 9.12 -4.13 19.59
CA MET A 309 8.33 -3.08 20.26
C MET A 309 7.87 -3.49 21.66
N ALA A 310 7.62 -4.77 21.89
CA ALA A 310 7.33 -5.31 23.21
C ALA A 310 8.51 -5.09 24.17
N LEU A 311 9.71 -5.36 23.72
CA LEU A 311 10.94 -5.16 24.51
C LEU A 311 11.25 -3.68 24.73
N LEU A 312 11.10 -2.84 23.71
CA LEU A 312 11.45 -1.41 23.78
C LEU A 312 10.45 -0.58 24.59
N ARG A 313 9.15 -0.88 24.47
CA ARG A 313 8.10 0.02 25.05
C ARG A 313 6.96 -0.70 25.74
N TYR A 314 6.44 -1.77 25.19
CA TYR A 314 5.18 -2.39 25.62
C TYR A 314 5.40 -3.78 26.20
N ARG A 315 6.02 -3.90 27.38
CA ARG A 315 6.35 -5.21 28.01
C ARG A 315 5.15 -6.16 28.16
N ARG A 316 3.93 -5.63 28.29
CA ARG A 316 2.71 -6.46 28.31
C ARG A 316 2.44 -7.14 26.97
N LEU A 317 2.84 -6.53 25.84
CA LEU A 317 2.75 -7.13 24.50
C LEU A 317 3.61 -8.41 24.41
N PHE A 318 4.75 -8.43 25.08
CA PHE A 318 5.60 -9.63 25.15
C PHE A 318 4.82 -10.84 25.66
N TRP A 319 4.11 -10.70 26.79
CA TRP A 319 3.31 -11.78 27.35
C TRP A 319 2.13 -12.16 26.46
N VAL A 320 1.51 -11.20 25.77
CA VAL A 320 0.46 -11.48 24.77
C VAL A 320 1.02 -12.33 23.63
N LEU A 321 2.21 -12.00 23.11
CA LEU A 321 2.87 -12.79 22.06
C LEU A 321 3.25 -14.19 22.56
N VAL A 322 3.76 -14.32 23.77
CA VAL A 322 4.11 -15.61 24.37
C VAL A 322 2.86 -16.48 24.51
N ILE A 323 1.78 -15.94 25.09
CA ILE A 323 0.51 -16.67 25.27
C ILE A 323 -0.07 -17.08 23.91
N ALA A 324 -0.09 -16.15 22.94
CA ALA A 324 -0.56 -16.45 21.59
C ALA A 324 0.29 -17.55 20.92
N GLY A 325 1.60 -17.49 21.09
CA GLY A 325 2.51 -18.54 20.60
C GLY A 325 2.25 -19.90 21.22
N VAL A 326 2.11 -19.97 22.56
CA VAL A 326 1.78 -21.22 23.28
C VAL A 326 0.42 -21.79 22.83
N LEU A 327 -0.60 -20.93 22.70
CA LEU A 327 -1.91 -21.36 22.21
C LEU A 327 -1.85 -21.88 20.77
N LEU A 328 -1.09 -21.22 19.91
CA LEU A 328 -0.88 -21.70 18.54
C LEU A 328 -0.16 -23.05 18.53
N LEU A 329 0.90 -23.22 19.34
CA LEU A 329 1.62 -24.50 19.44
C LEU A 329 0.75 -25.65 19.92
N ALA A 330 -0.28 -25.37 20.71
CA ALA A 330 -1.24 -26.39 21.18
C ALA A 330 -2.23 -26.86 20.10
N LEU A 331 -2.34 -26.16 18.98
CA LEU A 331 -3.25 -26.53 17.89
C LEU A 331 -2.65 -27.63 17.02
N PRO A 332 -3.39 -28.70 16.66
CA PRO A 332 -2.92 -29.75 15.77
C PRO A 332 -2.45 -29.24 14.40
N GLN A 333 -3.14 -28.21 13.87
CA GLN A 333 -2.80 -27.58 12.59
C GLN A 333 -1.40 -26.92 12.61
N THR A 334 -0.91 -26.54 13.78
CA THR A 334 0.41 -25.93 13.94
C THR A 334 1.53 -26.92 13.70
N GLN A 335 1.29 -28.21 13.92
CA GLN A 335 2.30 -29.24 13.62
C GLN A 335 2.65 -29.29 12.13
N ALA A 336 1.65 -29.17 11.25
CA ALA A 336 1.87 -29.06 9.81
C ALA A 336 2.62 -27.77 9.46
N TYR A 337 2.36 -26.67 10.17
CA TYR A 337 3.07 -25.40 9.99
C TYR A 337 4.53 -25.51 10.46
N ILE A 338 4.76 -26.12 11.61
CA ILE A 338 6.13 -26.34 12.15
C ILE A 338 6.94 -27.23 11.20
N SER A 339 6.36 -28.32 10.71
CA SER A 339 7.06 -29.20 9.76
C SER A 339 7.40 -28.45 8.45
N HIS A 340 6.49 -27.63 7.95
CA HIS A 340 6.76 -26.79 6.78
C HIS A 340 7.84 -25.74 7.06
N PHE A 341 7.87 -25.17 8.27
CA PHE A 341 8.91 -24.22 8.68
C PHE A 341 10.29 -24.88 8.79
N ILE A 342 10.37 -26.08 9.41
CA ILE A 342 11.59 -26.85 9.54
C ILE A 342 12.12 -27.26 8.16
N GLN A 343 11.27 -27.77 7.27
CA GLN A 343 11.65 -28.09 5.88
C GLN A 343 12.27 -26.87 5.15
N GLY A 344 11.79 -25.65 5.46
CA GLY A 344 12.38 -24.43 4.94
C GLY A 344 13.78 -24.14 5.48
N ILE A 345 14.02 -24.39 6.76
CA ILE A 345 15.35 -24.21 7.38
C ILE A 345 16.35 -25.24 6.81
N GLU A 346 15.90 -26.47 6.61
CA GLU A 346 16.70 -27.57 6.06
C GLU A 346 16.89 -27.47 4.53
N ILE A 347 16.34 -26.45 3.88
CA ILE A 347 16.36 -26.26 2.42
C ILE A 347 15.76 -27.48 1.68
N ALA A 348 14.89 -28.21 2.34
CA ALA A 348 14.29 -29.43 1.81
C ALA A 348 13.04 -29.17 0.96
N ASP A 349 12.41 -28.00 1.08
CA ASP A 349 11.21 -27.65 0.33
C ASP A 349 11.54 -26.95 -0.99
N ARG A 350 10.72 -27.21 -2.03
CA ARG A 350 10.88 -26.66 -3.38
C ARG A 350 10.95 -25.12 -3.40
N SER A 351 10.13 -24.47 -2.59
CA SER A 351 10.09 -23.00 -2.51
C SER A 351 11.43 -22.41 -2.04
N THR A 352 12.07 -23.03 -1.04
CA THR A 352 13.38 -22.56 -0.54
C THR A 352 14.49 -22.86 -1.55
N GLN A 353 14.45 -24.02 -2.23
CA GLN A 353 15.40 -24.35 -3.28
C GLN A 353 15.33 -23.36 -4.45
N MET A 354 14.13 -22.99 -4.89
CA MET A 354 13.94 -21.96 -5.93
C MET A 354 14.54 -20.62 -5.50
N ARG A 355 14.27 -20.16 -4.26
CA ARG A 355 14.86 -18.92 -3.72
C ARG A 355 16.38 -18.96 -3.68
N MET A 356 16.98 -20.10 -3.35
CA MET A 356 18.44 -20.22 -3.38
C MET A 356 19.00 -20.06 -4.79
N GLY A 357 18.27 -20.53 -5.82
CA GLY A 357 18.60 -20.26 -7.22
C GLY A 357 18.53 -18.79 -7.55
N GLU A 358 17.40 -18.15 -7.21
CA GLU A 358 17.18 -16.72 -7.41
C GLU A 358 18.25 -15.86 -6.70
N TYR A 359 18.65 -16.23 -5.49
CA TYR A 359 19.72 -15.53 -4.76
C TYR A 359 21.08 -15.65 -5.47
N LYS A 360 21.42 -16.84 -6.01
CA LYS A 360 22.65 -17.01 -6.78
C LYS A 360 22.67 -16.14 -8.02
N ASP A 361 21.54 -16.04 -8.74
CA ASP A 361 21.43 -15.20 -9.92
C ASP A 361 21.51 -13.71 -9.56
N ALA A 362 20.83 -13.30 -8.48
CA ALA A 362 20.93 -11.94 -7.99
C ALA A 362 22.38 -11.56 -7.59
N PHE A 363 23.11 -12.45 -6.91
CA PHE A 363 24.54 -12.21 -6.58
C PHE A 363 25.38 -12.02 -7.85
N LYS A 364 25.19 -12.85 -8.89
CA LYS A 364 25.90 -12.68 -10.16
C LYS A 364 25.58 -11.35 -10.83
N LEU A 365 24.29 -10.92 -10.80
CA LEU A 365 23.89 -9.62 -11.34
C LEU A 365 24.52 -8.46 -10.55
N ILE A 366 24.55 -8.55 -9.23
CA ILE A 366 25.19 -7.53 -8.37
C ILE A 366 26.70 -7.50 -8.60
N GLU A 367 27.35 -8.62 -8.78
CA GLU A 367 28.78 -8.70 -9.08
C GLU A 367 29.13 -8.06 -10.43
N ARG A 368 28.29 -8.29 -11.46
CA ARG A 368 28.49 -7.75 -12.80
C ARG A 368 28.10 -6.26 -12.92
N TYR A 369 27.03 -5.85 -12.23
CA TYR A 369 26.47 -4.49 -12.30
C TYR A 369 26.33 -3.84 -10.90
N PRO A 370 27.44 -3.65 -10.16
CA PRO A 370 27.38 -3.34 -8.73
C PRO A 370 26.79 -1.98 -8.41
N TRP A 371 27.00 -0.94 -9.26
CA TRP A 371 26.68 0.42 -8.88
C TRP A 371 25.24 0.84 -9.14
N ILE A 372 24.72 0.53 -10.33
CA ILE A 372 23.40 1.00 -10.81
C ILE A 372 22.46 -0.14 -11.20
N GLY A 373 22.91 -1.41 -11.09
CA GLY A 373 22.12 -2.56 -11.44
C GLY A 373 21.81 -2.67 -12.94
N VAL A 374 20.80 -3.50 -13.26
CA VAL A 374 20.39 -3.76 -14.66
C VAL A 374 19.12 -3.01 -15.08
N GLY A 375 18.51 -2.25 -14.18
CA GLY A 375 17.22 -1.59 -14.42
C GLY A 375 16.01 -2.50 -14.10
N PHE A 376 14.84 -2.10 -14.59
CA PHE A 376 13.55 -2.69 -14.18
C PHE A 376 12.89 -3.56 -15.26
N VAL A 377 13.40 -3.55 -16.50
CA VAL A 377 12.70 -4.13 -17.65
C VAL A 377 13.19 -5.53 -17.99
N GLY A 378 14.43 -5.82 -17.68
CA GLY A 378 15.05 -7.11 -17.97
C GLY A 378 16.53 -7.11 -17.64
N THR A 379 17.20 -8.23 -17.90
CA THR A 379 18.64 -8.36 -17.71
C THR A 379 19.33 -8.51 -19.07
N PRO A 380 20.54 -7.94 -19.25
CA PRO A 380 21.33 -8.18 -20.44
C PRO A 380 21.82 -9.64 -20.55
N ASP A 381 21.84 -10.35 -19.43
CA ASP A 381 22.28 -11.74 -19.34
C ASP A 381 21.08 -12.69 -19.46
N ILE A 382 20.94 -13.37 -20.61
CA ILE A 382 19.80 -14.24 -20.94
C ILE A 382 19.68 -15.42 -19.94
N ASP A 383 20.79 -15.86 -19.35
CA ASP A 383 20.84 -17.02 -18.46
C ASP A 383 20.51 -16.66 -16.98
N LEU A 384 20.28 -15.38 -16.68
CA LEU A 384 20.03 -14.93 -15.31
C LEU A 384 18.60 -14.44 -15.14
N TYR A 385 17.94 -14.86 -14.07
CA TYR A 385 16.59 -14.47 -13.76
C TYR A 385 16.56 -13.12 -13.00
N LEU A 386 15.77 -12.19 -13.49
CA LEU A 386 15.52 -10.89 -12.82
C LEU A 386 14.30 -11.00 -11.91
N GLY A 387 14.37 -11.73 -10.87
CA GLY A 387 13.33 -11.84 -9.87
C GLY A 387 13.88 -12.58 -8.68
N VAL A 388 13.80 -11.99 -7.50
CA VAL A 388 14.37 -12.62 -6.32
C VAL A 388 13.47 -12.36 -5.11
N ALA A 389 13.19 -13.38 -4.34
CA ALA A 389 12.32 -13.32 -3.15
C ALA A 389 13.01 -12.58 -1.99
N SER A 390 13.49 -11.37 -2.24
CA SER A 390 14.02 -10.44 -1.24
C SER A 390 14.03 -9.03 -1.78
N ILE A 391 13.46 -8.09 -1.01
CA ILE A 391 13.46 -6.65 -1.35
C ILE A 391 14.89 -6.12 -1.56
N TYR A 392 15.83 -6.57 -0.74
CA TYR A 392 17.21 -6.08 -0.75
C TYR A 392 17.96 -6.54 -1.99
N PHE A 393 17.82 -7.81 -2.36
CA PHE A 393 18.41 -8.34 -3.59
C PHE A 393 17.71 -7.80 -4.84
N THR A 394 16.40 -7.58 -4.79
CA THR A 394 15.66 -6.93 -5.88
C THR A 394 16.19 -5.52 -6.12
N LEU A 395 16.34 -4.71 -5.06
CA LEU A 395 16.90 -3.36 -5.17
C LEU A 395 18.35 -3.38 -5.66
N ALA A 396 19.18 -4.28 -5.11
CA ALA A 396 20.58 -4.36 -5.49
C ALA A 396 20.79 -4.87 -6.92
N SER A 397 19.95 -5.77 -7.43
CA SER A 397 20.04 -6.22 -8.84
C SER A 397 19.48 -5.19 -9.82
N GLN A 398 18.38 -4.50 -9.48
CA GLN A 398 17.73 -3.53 -10.36
C GLN A 398 18.37 -2.15 -10.32
N MET A 399 18.76 -1.67 -9.14
CA MET A 399 19.28 -0.30 -8.92
C MET A 399 20.73 -0.27 -8.40
N GLY A 400 21.37 -1.43 -8.30
CA GLY A 400 22.73 -1.56 -7.77
C GLY A 400 22.84 -1.24 -6.27
N LEU A 401 24.07 -1.19 -5.79
CA LEU A 401 24.39 -0.83 -4.41
C LEU A 401 24.02 0.63 -4.09
N LEU A 402 24.00 1.53 -5.09
CA LEU A 402 23.55 2.92 -4.92
C LEU A 402 22.04 2.95 -4.63
N GLY A 403 21.24 2.17 -5.35
CA GLY A 403 19.80 2.05 -5.09
C GLY A 403 19.50 1.45 -3.73
N LEU A 404 20.15 0.33 -3.40
CA LEU A 404 20.02 -0.30 -2.09
C LEU A 404 20.49 0.66 -0.96
N GLY A 405 21.64 1.32 -1.13
CA GLY A 405 22.18 2.28 -0.15
C GLY A 405 21.24 3.47 0.07
N SER A 406 20.66 4.01 -1.01
CA SER A 406 19.68 5.11 -0.90
C SER A 406 18.39 4.68 -0.20
N PHE A 407 17.89 3.46 -0.44
CA PHE A 407 16.75 2.89 0.29
C PHE A 407 17.06 2.73 1.77
N VAL A 408 18.22 2.13 2.11
CA VAL A 408 18.67 1.97 3.50
C VAL A 408 18.80 3.33 4.20
N LEU A 409 19.33 4.34 3.51
CA LEU A 409 19.41 5.70 4.03
C LEU A 409 18.03 6.27 4.37
N VAL A 410 17.03 6.09 3.49
CA VAL A 410 15.64 6.50 3.79
C VAL A 410 15.14 5.83 5.07
N MET A 411 15.40 4.52 5.24
CA MET A 411 14.96 3.79 6.43
C MET A 411 15.68 4.26 7.70
N ILE A 412 16.99 4.51 7.63
CA ILE A 412 17.77 5.05 8.76
C ILE A 412 17.22 6.41 9.16
N VAL A 413 17.00 7.32 8.21
CA VAL A 413 16.46 8.65 8.47
C VAL A 413 15.05 8.56 9.04
N PHE A 414 14.21 7.64 8.54
CA PHE A 414 12.87 7.40 9.07
C PHE A 414 12.89 6.99 10.55
N PHE A 415 13.63 5.94 10.88
CA PHE A 415 13.69 5.45 12.26
C PHE A 415 14.34 6.46 13.20
N PHE A 416 15.34 7.18 12.74
CA PHE A 416 15.95 8.25 13.52
C PHE A 416 14.97 9.41 13.79
N TYR A 417 14.21 9.82 12.77
CA TYR A 417 13.18 10.86 12.90
C TYR A 417 12.05 10.44 13.83
N VAL A 418 11.57 9.19 13.72
CA VAL A 418 10.60 8.59 14.63
C VAL A 418 11.14 8.55 16.05
N TRP A 419 12.36 8.07 16.23
CA TRP A 419 12.99 7.96 17.56
C TRP A 419 13.16 9.32 18.24
N GLN A 420 13.66 10.32 17.53
CA GLN A 420 13.76 11.70 18.06
C GLN A 420 12.38 12.25 18.44
N SER A 421 11.39 12.06 17.59
CA SER A 421 10.04 12.54 17.83
C SER A 421 9.38 11.82 19.00
N TRP A 422 9.56 10.51 19.11
CA TRP A 422 9.07 9.72 20.23
C TRP A 422 9.69 10.17 21.58
N ARG A 423 11.00 10.45 21.60
CA ARG A 423 11.67 10.95 22.80
C ARG A 423 11.19 12.34 23.25
N ALA A 424 10.82 13.17 22.29
CA ALA A 424 10.29 14.50 22.56
C ALA A 424 8.84 14.50 23.05
N LEU A 425 8.05 13.45 22.74
CA LEU A 425 6.66 13.36 23.13
C LEU A 425 6.51 13.16 24.65
N PRO A 426 5.53 13.84 25.28
CA PRO A 426 5.14 13.54 26.65
C PRO A 426 4.74 12.07 26.80
N ARG A 427 5.08 11.48 27.94
CA ARG A 427 4.66 10.09 28.24
C ARG A 427 3.16 9.96 28.09
N ASN A 428 2.72 8.99 27.29
CA ASN A 428 1.31 8.70 26.98
C ASN A 428 0.59 9.77 26.13
N ALA A 429 1.31 10.52 25.30
CA ALA A 429 0.70 11.37 24.29
C ALA A 429 -0.22 10.55 23.35
N ALA A 430 -1.31 11.15 22.88
CA ALA A 430 -2.27 10.44 22.01
C ALA A 430 -1.65 9.95 20.69
N LEU A 431 -0.65 10.68 20.17
CA LEU A 431 0.06 10.36 18.94
C LEU A 431 1.15 9.27 19.10
N GLU A 432 1.63 9.01 20.34
CA GLU A 432 2.69 8.01 20.58
C GLU A 432 2.35 6.63 19.99
N PRO A 433 1.15 6.04 20.24
CA PRO A 433 0.83 4.73 19.70
C PRO A 433 0.65 4.71 18.18
N ILE A 434 0.26 5.82 17.57
CA ILE A 434 0.15 5.93 16.12
C ILE A 434 1.55 5.98 15.51
N LEU A 435 2.44 6.81 16.06
CA LEU A 435 3.83 6.93 15.64
C LEU A 435 4.57 5.59 15.73
N LEU A 436 4.50 4.93 16.89
CA LEU A 436 5.14 3.63 17.11
C LEU A 436 4.46 2.50 16.33
N GLY A 437 3.16 2.60 16.08
CA GLY A 437 2.42 1.67 15.23
C GLY A 437 2.94 1.68 13.79
N TYR A 438 3.12 2.86 13.18
CA TYR A 438 3.70 2.97 11.85
C TYR A 438 5.17 2.56 11.82
N ALA A 439 5.95 2.87 12.85
CA ALA A 439 7.31 2.36 12.97
C ALA A 439 7.36 0.82 13.02
N THR A 440 6.42 0.21 13.74
CA THR A 440 6.29 -1.27 13.80
C THR A 440 5.88 -1.84 12.44
N ALA A 441 4.94 -1.21 11.75
CA ALA A 441 4.50 -1.60 10.41
C ALA A 441 5.66 -1.58 9.40
N VAL A 442 6.44 -0.48 9.37
CA VAL A 442 7.62 -0.35 8.50
C VAL A 442 8.69 -1.36 8.90
N LEU A 443 8.99 -1.54 10.20
CA LEU A 443 9.96 -2.50 10.68
C LEU A 443 9.58 -3.95 10.29
N GLY A 444 8.32 -4.32 10.51
CA GLY A 444 7.82 -5.66 10.14
C GLY A 444 7.92 -5.92 8.64
N SER A 445 7.61 -4.90 7.84
CA SER A 445 7.75 -4.94 6.38
C SER A 445 9.21 -5.15 5.95
N LEU A 446 10.15 -4.45 6.56
CA LEU A 446 11.58 -4.60 6.28
C LEU A 446 12.08 -5.99 6.69
N LEU A 447 11.66 -6.50 7.85
CA LEU A 447 12.04 -7.83 8.32
C LEU A 447 11.43 -8.93 7.43
N SER A 448 10.17 -8.80 7.02
CA SER A 448 9.55 -9.69 6.04
C SER A 448 10.26 -9.63 4.69
N GLY A 449 10.74 -8.46 4.31
CA GLY A 449 11.42 -8.19 3.04
C GLY A 449 12.76 -8.91 2.85
N PHE A 450 13.34 -9.50 3.89
CA PHE A 450 14.48 -10.43 3.73
C PHE A 450 14.08 -11.71 2.98
N LEU A 451 12.83 -12.13 3.13
CA LEU A 451 12.30 -13.40 2.61
C LEU A 451 11.23 -13.20 1.52
N ASP A 452 10.95 -11.96 1.15
CA ASP A 452 9.91 -11.62 0.17
C ASP A 452 10.20 -10.29 -0.52
N HIS A 453 9.78 -10.14 -1.78
CA HIS A 453 9.96 -8.93 -2.60
C HIS A 453 8.68 -8.13 -2.79
N THR A 454 7.56 -8.58 -2.21
CA THR A 454 6.19 -8.08 -2.43
C THR A 454 6.08 -6.57 -2.36
N LEU A 455 6.72 -5.96 -1.35
CA LEU A 455 6.63 -4.52 -1.07
C LEU A 455 7.29 -3.61 -2.13
N PHE A 456 8.02 -4.17 -3.06
CA PHE A 456 8.68 -3.40 -4.12
C PHE A 456 8.21 -3.81 -5.52
N THR A 457 7.69 -5.02 -5.65
CA THR A 457 7.28 -5.58 -6.95
C THR A 457 5.80 -5.33 -7.25
N TYR A 458 4.95 -5.32 -6.21
CA TYR A 458 3.51 -5.13 -6.40
C TYR A 458 3.11 -3.69 -6.06
N PRO A 459 2.59 -2.90 -7.02
CA PRO A 459 2.31 -1.47 -6.85
C PRO A 459 1.43 -1.11 -5.66
N HIS A 460 0.39 -1.91 -5.37
CA HIS A 460 -0.50 -1.69 -4.23
C HIS A 460 0.21 -1.91 -2.88
N ALA A 461 1.10 -2.92 -2.79
CA ALA A 461 1.90 -3.16 -1.61
C ALA A 461 2.96 -2.06 -1.42
N THR A 462 3.60 -1.63 -2.51
CA THR A 462 4.50 -0.47 -2.54
C THR A 462 3.79 0.78 -2.03
N ALA A 463 2.59 1.06 -2.54
CA ALA A 463 1.80 2.23 -2.13
C ALA A 463 1.48 2.20 -0.63
N LEU A 464 1.05 1.06 -0.07
CA LEU A 464 0.75 0.90 1.35
C LEU A 464 1.99 1.04 2.25
N PHE A 465 3.13 0.52 1.81
CA PHE A 465 4.39 0.66 2.53
C PHE A 465 4.82 2.14 2.60
N TRP A 466 4.86 2.85 1.45
CA TRP A 466 5.25 4.25 1.42
C TRP A 466 4.20 5.19 2.02
N LEU A 467 2.92 4.84 1.93
CA LEU A 467 1.85 5.51 2.69
C LEU A 467 2.10 5.39 4.20
N SER A 468 2.42 4.18 4.68
CA SER A 468 2.71 3.95 6.10
C SER A 468 3.93 4.74 6.57
N LEU A 469 4.97 4.82 5.77
CA LEU A 469 6.15 5.64 6.02
C LEU A 469 5.80 7.13 6.06
N GLY A 470 4.97 7.61 5.12
CA GLY A 470 4.48 8.98 5.09
C GLY A 470 3.59 9.33 6.28
N LEU A 471 2.67 8.44 6.67
CA LEU A 471 1.80 8.63 7.84
C LEU A 471 2.59 8.58 9.15
N GLY A 472 3.60 7.72 9.25
CA GLY A 472 4.54 7.70 10.36
C GLY A 472 5.33 9.02 10.49
N ALA A 473 5.81 9.56 9.38
CA ALA A 473 6.50 10.85 9.35
C ALA A 473 5.54 12.02 9.65
N ALA A 474 4.27 11.95 9.21
CA ALA A 474 3.25 12.93 9.58
C ALA A 474 2.93 12.88 11.09
N ALA A 475 2.83 11.67 11.68
CA ALA A 475 2.67 11.50 13.13
C ALA A 475 3.84 12.10 13.91
N ALA A 476 5.08 11.87 13.47
CA ALA A 476 6.29 12.44 14.05
C ALA A 476 6.27 13.98 14.04
N ARG A 477 5.90 14.56 12.89
CA ARG A 477 5.81 16.02 12.72
C ARG A 477 4.71 16.63 13.60
N LEU A 478 3.50 16.04 13.59
CA LEU A 478 2.39 16.52 14.42
C LEU A 478 2.72 16.45 15.90
N GLY A 479 3.40 15.37 16.32
CA GLY A 479 3.88 15.23 17.70
C GLY A 479 4.85 16.32 18.12
N ARG A 480 5.82 16.67 17.27
CA ARG A 480 6.77 17.77 17.55
C ARG A 480 6.09 19.13 17.62
N ARG A 481 5.12 19.41 16.73
CA ARG A 481 4.34 20.66 16.79
C ARG A 481 3.55 20.78 18.07
N ALA A 482 2.90 19.70 18.52
CA ALA A 482 2.15 19.69 19.77
C ALA A 482 3.05 20.00 21.01
N VAL A 483 4.32 19.57 20.98
CA VAL A 483 5.29 19.87 22.04
C VAL A 483 5.73 21.34 21.99
N SER A 484 6.02 21.89 20.81
CA SER A 484 6.47 23.28 20.64
C SER A 484 5.38 24.32 20.96
N THR A 485 4.11 23.95 20.97
CA THR A 485 2.99 24.83 21.34
C THR A 485 2.61 24.77 22.83
N LEU A 486 3.22 23.86 23.61
CA LEU A 486 3.07 23.87 25.07
C LEU A 486 3.86 25.07 25.60
N PRO A 487 3.25 25.95 26.44
CA PRO A 487 4.02 26.98 27.14
C PRO A 487 5.13 26.29 27.92
N GLU A 488 6.35 26.85 27.84
CA GLU A 488 7.45 26.45 28.72
C GLU A 488 6.92 26.58 30.13
N ALA A 489 6.58 25.45 30.73
CA ALA A 489 6.19 25.43 32.13
C ALA A 489 7.45 25.80 32.93
N LEU A 490 7.42 27.05 33.45
CA LEU A 490 8.35 27.61 34.42
C LEU A 490 8.57 26.67 35.61
#